data_01ddb24aca3cd920151d864f0c8ad79d
#
_entry.id   01ddb24aca3cd920151d864f0c8ad79d
#
_cell.length_a   1.000
_cell.length_b   1.000
_cell.length_c   1.000
_cell.angle_alpha   90.00
_cell.angle_beta   90.00
_cell.angle_gamma   90.00
#
_symmetry.space_group_name_H-M   'P 1'
#
loop_
_entity.id
_entity.type
_entity.pdbx_description
1 polymer ?
#
loop_
_entity_poly.entity_id
_entity_poly.type
_entity_poly.pdbx_seq_one_letter_code
_entity_poly.pdbx_strand_id
1 'polypeptide(L)'
;MQEFEVVEGIEKGPMTHLRIEIEDSLTLKDNYIYAHIGKQEYVYSLEKIEKIVLLTTDLGPFYDDMGLAIDVGNDTAIFIMSEHKCFNDFLFEQIGKVLSIDYQKVIEASSCIERKVFEIYRKNS
;
A
#
# COMPACT_ATOMS: atom_id res chain seq x y z
N MET A 1 11.45 5.59 10.27
CA MET A 1 10.05 5.36 10.07
C MET A 1 9.58 4.12 10.78
N GLN A 2 8.63 4.29 11.63
CA GLN A 2 8.29 3.27 12.59
C GLN A 2 6.92 2.65 12.37
N GLU A 3 6.19 3.16 11.42
CA GLU A 3 4.78 2.77 11.31
C GLU A 3 4.61 1.29 11.11
N PHE A 4 5.44 0.69 10.26
CA PHE A 4 5.28 -0.72 10.00
C PHE A 4 5.57 -1.58 11.20
N GLU A 5 6.44 -1.12 12.07
CA GLU A 5 6.87 -1.94 13.19
C GLU A 5 5.79 -2.14 14.22
N VAL A 6 4.77 -1.30 14.19
CA VAL A 6 3.68 -1.43 15.14
C VAL A 6 2.44 -2.01 14.52
N VAL A 7 2.54 -2.48 13.28
CA VAL A 7 1.38 -3.03 12.58
C VAL A 7 1.43 -4.54 12.69
N GLU A 8 0.44 -5.08 13.38
CA GLU A 8 0.34 -6.51 13.61
C GLU A 8 0.24 -7.29 12.32
N GLY A 9 1.00 -8.35 12.23
CA GLY A 9 0.87 -9.27 11.12
C GLY A 9 1.61 -8.90 9.88
N ILE A 10 2.25 -7.74 9.85
CA ILE A 10 3.01 -7.33 8.68
C ILE A 10 4.50 -7.48 8.93
N GLU A 11 4.94 -7.01 10.08
CA GLU A 11 6.36 -6.99 10.39
C GLU A 11 6.73 -8.21 11.19
N LYS A 12 6.94 -9.29 10.55
CA LYS A 12 7.37 -10.49 11.25
C LYS A 12 8.86 -10.62 11.31
N GLY A 13 9.55 -9.69 10.78
CA GLY A 13 10.99 -9.68 10.77
C GLY A 13 11.47 -8.51 9.96
N PRO A 14 12.71 -8.50 9.57
CA PRO A 14 13.23 -7.40 8.76
C PRO A 14 12.43 -7.32 7.47
N MET A 15 12.05 -6.11 7.10
CA MET A 15 11.30 -5.90 5.90
C MET A 15 11.80 -4.63 5.24
N THR A 16 12.00 -4.69 3.95
CA THR A 16 12.41 -3.53 3.17
C THR A 16 11.18 -2.72 2.86
N HIS A 17 11.18 -1.46 3.21
CA HIS A 17 10.07 -0.56 2.96
C HIS A 17 10.43 0.40 1.85
N LEU A 18 9.74 0.28 0.73
CA LEU A 18 9.91 1.19 -0.39
C LEU A 18 8.84 2.24 -0.29
N ARG A 19 9.20 3.41 0.21
CA ARG A 19 8.24 4.47 0.47
C ARG A 19 8.15 5.40 -0.72
N ILE A 20 6.93 5.59 -1.20
CA ILE A 20 6.68 6.48 -2.34
C ILE A 20 6.53 7.89 -1.79
N GLU A 21 7.51 8.74 -2.03
CA GLU A 21 7.50 10.12 -1.56
C GLU A 21 6.77 11.00 -2.55
N ILE A 22 6.65 12.26 -2.20
CA ILE A 22 5.80 13.17 -2.97
C ILE A 22 6.24 13.29 -4.44
N GLU A 23 7.51 13.16 -4.71
CA GLU A 23 8.03 13.29 -6.07
C GLU A 23 8.15 11.95 -6.79
N ASP A 24 7.85 10.88 -6.10
CA ASP A 24 7.96 9.55 -6.68
C ASP A 24 6.65 9.15 -7.35
N SER A 25 6.63 7.98 -7.98
CA SER A 25 5.42 7.52 -8.63
C SER A 25 5.26 6.03 -8.47
N LEU A 26 4.02 5.59 -8.57
CA LEU A 26 3.64 4.19 -8.47
C LEU A 26 2.59 3.93 -9.53
N THR A 27 2.83 2.92 -10.37
CA THR A 27 2.00 2.66 -11.54
C THR A 27 1.93 1.17 -11.80
N LEU A 28 0.79 0.72 -12.31
CA LEU A 28 0.64 -0.65 -12.80
C LEU A 28 0.52 -0.59 -14.31
N LYS A 29 1.33 -1.38 -14.99
CA LYS A 29 1.28 -1.44 -16.44
C LYS A 29 1.67 -2.83 -16.90
N ASP A 30 0.84 -3.44 -17.74
CA ASP A 30 1.12 -4.76 -18.32
C ASP A 30 1.41 -5.81 -17.26
N ASN A 31 0.67 -5.77 -16.16
CA ASN A 31 0.77 -6.72 -15.05
C ASN A 31 2.07 -6.59 -14.27
N TYR A 32 2.69 -5.43 -14.32
CA TYR A 32 3.87 -5.12 -13.52
C TYR A 32 3.66 -3.81 -12.78
N ILE A 33 4.13 -3.79 -11.53
CA ILE A 33 4.10 -2.59 -10.72
C ILE A 33 5.45 -1.90 -10.87
N TYR A 34 5.42 -0.62 -11.19
CA TYR A 34 6.60 0.21 -11.34
C TYR A 34 6.63 1.22 -10.21
N ALA A 35 7.61 1.11 -9.34
CA ALA A 35 7.81 2.06 -8.24
C ALA A 35 9.03 2.89 -8.58
N HIS A 36 8.80 4.14 -8.92
CA HIS A 36 9.88 5.06 -9.28
C HIS A 36 10.21 5.90 -8.05
N ILE A 37 11.34 5.61 -7.44
CA ILE A 37 11.72 6.24 -6.18
C ILE A 37 13.08 6.90 -6.37
N GLY A 38 13.09 8.22 -6.37
CA GLY A 38 14.31 8.96 -6.63
C GLY A 38 14.82 8.64 -8.03
N LYS A 39 16.03 8.14 -8.10
CA LYS A 39 16.62 7.75 -9.37
C LYS A 39 16.57 6.26 -9.64
N GLN A 40 15.86 5.54 -8.79
CA GLN A 40 15.74 4.10 -8.88
C GLN A 40 14.37 3.71 -9.38
N GLU A 41 14.30 2.64 -10.13
CA GLU A 41 13.04 2.08 -10.55
C GLU A 41 12.97 0.64 -10.06
N TYR A 42 11.89 0.30 -9.35
CA TYR A 42 11.66 -1.04 -8.85
C TYR A 42 10.46 -1.61 -9.58
N VAL A 43 10.62 -2.82 -10.11
CA VAL A 43 9.59 -3.45 -10.91
C VAL A 43 9.21 -4.78 -10.28
N TYR A 44 7.93 -4.99 -10.07
CA TYR A 44 7.44 -6.24 -9.48
C TYR A 44 6.29 -6.77 -10.29
N SER A 45 6.30 -8.07 -10.55
CA SER A 45 5.19 -8.71 -11.21
C SER A 45 3.96 -8.66 -10.31
N LEU A 46 2.79 -8.48 -10.91
CA LEU A 46 1.54 -8.50 -10.19
C LEU A 46 1.39 -9.80 -9.38
N GLU A 47 1.95 -10.89 -9.89
CA GLU A 47 1.87 -12.18 -9.20
C GLU A 47 2.69 -12.23 -7.93
N LYS A 48 3.59 -11.28 -7.74
CA LYS A 48 4.40 -11.24 -6.53
C LYS A 48 3.68 -10.63 -5.34
N ILE A 49 2.54 -10.00 -5.58
CA ILE A 49 1.79 -9.38 -4.50
C ILE A 49 1.20 -10.45 -3.61
N GLU A 50 1.58 -10.46 -2.34
CA GLU A 50 1.06 -11.42 -1.37
C GLU A 50 -0.18 -10.89 -0.68
N LYS A 51 -0.16 -9.63 -0.31
CA LYS A 51 -1.33 -9.00 0.30
C LYS A 51 -1.20 -7.49 0.21
N ILE A 52 -2.32 -6.82 0.39
CA ILE A 52 -2.38 -5.36 0.40
C ILE A 52 -3.21 -4.96 1.59
N VAL A 53 -2.69 -4.02 2.38
CA VAL A 53 -3.42 -3.56 3.55
C VAL A 53 -3.49 -2.03 3.54
N LEU A 54 -4.52 -1.51 4.17
CA LEU A 54 -4.64 -0.09 4.46
C LEU A 54 -4.34 0.12 5.93
N LEU A 55 -3.54 1.11 6.21
CA LEU A 55 -3.11 1.46 7.57
C LEU A 55 -3.71 2.80 7.92
N THR A 56 -4.39 2.87 9.05
CA THR A 56 -4.94 4.15 9.52
C THR A 56 -4.26 4.55 10.81
N THR A 57 -4.38 5.84 11.12
CA THR A 57 -3.81 6.36 12.34
C THR A 57 -4.88 7.15 13.09
N ASP A 58 -4.50 7.66 14.26
CA ASP A 58 -5.40 8.48 15.06
C ASP A 58 -5.05 9.96 15.01
N LEU A 59 -4.33 10.38 13.96
CA LEU A 59 -3.90 11.77 13.86
C LEU A 59 -5.03 12.71 13.45
N GLY A 60 -6.10 12.17 12.91
CA GLY A 60 -7.26 12.98 12.59
C GLY A 60 -7.24 13.56 11.19
N PRO A 61 -8.22 14.40 10.91
CA PRO A 61 -8.47 14.80 9.51
C PRO A 61 -7.49 15.82 8.95
N PHE A 62 -6.63 16.38 9.77
CA PHE A 62 -5.71 17.39 9.29
C PHE A 62 -4.39 16.81 8.82
N TYR A 63 -4.22 15.51 8.90
CA TYR A 63 -2.98 14.85 8.53
C TYR A 63 -3.27 13.70 7.60
N ASP A 64 -2.24 13.29 6.88
CA ASP A 64 -2.33 12.11 6.04
C ASP A 64 -2.42 10.91 6.96
N ASP A 65 -3.62 10.42 7.17
CA ASP A 65 -3.87 9.42 8.18
C ASP A 65 -4.15 8.03 7.62
N MET A 66 -3.91 7.81 6.34
CA MET A 66 -4.14 6.51 5.74
C MET A 66 -3.03 6.21 4.75
N GLY A 67 -2.54 4.98 4.79
CA GLY A 67 -1.52 4.54 3.87
C GLY A 67 -1.85 3.18 3.31
N LEU A 68 -1.29 2.89 2.16
CA LEU A 68 -1.43 1.61 1.49
C LEU A 68 -0.09 0.90 1.54
N ALA A 69 -0.08 -0.34 2.00
CA ALA A 69 1.13 -1.14 2.03
C ALA A 69 0.91 -2.36 1.16
N ILE A 70 1.81 -2.57 0.21
CA ILE A 70 1.72 -3.65 -0.76
C ILE A 70 2.89 -4.58 -0.53
N ASP A 71 2.58 -5.79 -0.08
CA ASP A 71 3.60 -6.82 0.16
C ASP A 71 3.89 -7.49 -1.19
N VAL A 72 5.07 -7.24 -1.72
CA VAL A 72 5.46 -7.78 -3.03
C VAL A 72 6.37 -8.99 -2.91
N GLY A 73 6.46 -9.57 -1.71
CA GLY A 73 7.29 -10.75 -1.49
C GLY A 73 8.73 -10.37 -1.19
N ASN A 74 9.54 -11.37 -0.85
CA ASN A 74 10.97 -11.18 -0.57
C ASN A 74 11.21 -10.14 0.52
N ASP A 75 10.34 -10.13 1.54
CA ASP A 75 10.46 -9.20 2.66
C ASP A 75 10.45 -7.74 2.21
N THR A 76 9.71 -7.44 1.16
CA THR A 76 9.65 -6.09 0.62
C THR A 76 8.20 -5.62 0.55
N ALA A 77 7.95 -4.41 0.98
CA ALA A 77 6.63 -3.79 0.89
C ALA A 77 6.77 -2.40 0.31
N ILE A 78 5.81 -2.03 -0.53
CA ILE A 78 5.73 -0.69 -1.09
C ILE A 78 4.68 0.07 -0.28
N PHE A 79 5.01 1.28 0.13
CA PHE A 79 4.14 2.07 0.99
C PHE A 79 3.85 3.41 0.33
N ILE A 80 2.57 3.77 0.23
CA ILE A 80 2.16 5.04 -0.35
C ILE A 80 1.02 5.63 0.48
N MET A 81 1.13 6.92 0.77
CA MET A 81 0.12 7.60 1.58
C MET A 81 -1.05 8.05 0.74
N SER A 82 -2.21 8.16 1.36
CA SER A 82 -3.45 8.45 0.65
C SER A 82 -3.47 9.82 0.00
N GLU A 83 -2.66 10.75 0.47
CA GLU A 83 -2.61 12.08 -0.13
C GLU A 83 -1.71 12.16 -1.34
N HIS A 84 -0.99 11.09 -1.62
CA HIS A 84 -0.11 11.08 -2.79
C HIS A 84 -0.94 11.12 -4.06
N LYS A 85 -0.44 11.86 -5.05
CA LYS A 85 -1.19 12.06 -6.30
C LYS A 85 -1.48 10.75 -7.03
N CYS A 86 -0.66 9.72 -6.82
CA CYS A 86 -0.85 8.44 -7.50
C CYS A 86 -1.77 7.49 -6.76
N PHE A 87 -2.12 7.80 -5.51
CA PHE A 87 -2.81 6.84 -4.64
C PHE A 87 -4.15 6.40 -5.21
N ASN A 88 -5.02 7.36 -5.50
CA ASN A 88 -6.37 7.02 -5.94
C ASN A 88 -6.36 6.29 -7.27
N ASP A 89 -5.58 6.79 -8.20
CA ASP A 89 -5.53 6.16 -9.52
C ASP A 89 -4.97 4.75 -9.43
N PHE A 90 -3.91 4.59 -8.65
CA PHE A 90 -3.30 3.27 -8.50
C PHE A 90 -4.27 2.28 -7.86
N LEU A 91 -4.91 2.69 -6.77
CA LEU A 91 -5.80 1.79 -6.02
C LEU A 91 -7.08 1.48 -6.78
N PHE A 92 -7.71 2.50 -7.35
CA PHE A 92 -9.04 2.31 -7.91
C PHE A 92 -9.06 2.04 -9.40
N GLU A 93 -8.10 2.62 -10.15
CA GLU A 93 -8.13 2.47 -11.60
C GLU A 93 -7.12 1.48 -12.13
N GLN A 94 -6.12 1.13 -11.33
CA GLN A 94 -5.08 0.23 -11.78
C GLN A 94 -5.19 -1.11 -11.08
N ILE A 95 -4.67 -1.26 -9.88
CA ILE A 95 -4.74 -2.58 -9.24
C ILE A 95 -6.17 -2.99 -8.93
N GLY A 96 -7.04 -2.05 -8.67
CA GLY A 96 -8.43 -2.37 -8.39
C GLY A 96 -9.17 -2.97 -9.56
N LYS A 97 -8.64 -2.82 -10.77
CA LYS A 97 -9.25 -3.39 -11.96
C LYS A 97 -8.78 -4.81 -12.24
N VAL A 98 -7.67 -5.23 -11.64
CA VAL A 98 -7.09 -6.54 -11.92
C VAL A 98 -7.04 -7.45 -10.71
N LEU A 99 -7.17 -6.91 -9.51
CA LEU A 99 -7.19 -7.70 -8.29
C LEU A 99 -8.53 -7.54 -7.60
N SER A 100 -8.91 -8.56 -6.83
CA SER A 100 -10.17 -8.52 -6.09
C SER A 100 -9.96 -7.73 -4.80
N ILE A 101 -10.12 -6.43 -4.88
CA ILE A 101 -9.95 -5.55 -3.74
C ILE A 101 -11.24 -5.50 -2.92
N ASP A 102 -11.12 -5.62 -1.61
CA ASP A 102 -12.26 -5.55 -0.71
C ASP A 102 -12.58 -4.07 -0.47
N TYR A 103 -13.44 -3.52 -1.32
CA TYR A 103 -13.76 -2.10 -1.23
C TYR A 103 -14.59 -1.74 -0.01
N GLN A 104 -15.28 -2.71 0.57
CA GLN A 104 -15.98 -2.44 1.82
C GLN A 104 -14.98 -2.04 2.90
N LYS A 105 -13.85 -2.73 2.97
CA LYS A 105 -12.82 -2.37 3.92
C LYS A 105 -12.13 -1.07 3.58
N VAL A 106 -12.04 -0.73 2.29
CA VAL A 106 -11.51 0.57 1.90
C VAL A 106 -12.39 1.68 2.44
N ILE A 107 -13.71 1.50 2.33
CA ILE A 107 -14.67 2.47 2.84
C ILE A 107 -14.55 2.59 4.35
N GLU A 108 -14.44 1.45 5.05
CA GLU A 108 -14.31 1.46 6.50
C GLU A 108 -13.03 2.18 6.93
N ALA A 109 -11.94 1.94 6.20
CA ALA A 109 -10.67 2.58 6.52
C ALA A 109 -10.74 4.09 6.32
N SER A 110 -11.43 4.53 5.28
CA SER A 110 -11.48 5.95 4.95
C SER A 110 -12.20 6.77 6.01
N SER A 111 -13.04 6.13 6.83
CA SER A 111 -13.75 6.83 7.89
C SER A 111 -13.23 6.45 9.27
N CYS A 112 -12.19 5.67 9.35
CA CYS A 112 -11.65 5.20 10.62
C CYS A 112 -10.78 6.29 11.25
N ILE A 113 -10.99 6.53 12.54
CA ILE A 113 -10.21 7.53 13.26
C ILE A 113 -9.29 6.89 14.29
N GLU A 114 -9.07 5.59 14.17
CA GLU A 114 -8.21 4.84 15.06
C GLU A 114 -7.07 4.24 14.27
N ARG A 115 -6.03 3.85 14.99
CA ARG A 115 -4.92 3.13 14.36
C ARG A 115 -5.36 1.70 14.12
N LYS A 116 -5.51 1.33 12.86
CA LYS A 116 -5.97 0.00 12.47
C LYS A 116 -5.32 -0.45 11.17
N VAL A 117 -5.41 -1.75 10.93
CA VAL A 117 -4.95 -2.38 9.71
C VAL A 117 -6.15 -3.05 9.05
N PHE A 118 -6.37 -2.75 7.78
CA PHE A 118 -7.44 -3.34 7.00
C PHE A 118 -6.83 -4.11 5.85
N GLU A 119 -6.96 -5.43 5.87
CA GLU A 119 -6.46 -6.24 4.77
C GLU A 119 -7.48 -6.21 3.65
N ILE A 120 -7.13 -5.61 2.52
CA ILE A 120 -8.05 -5.43 1.40
C ILE A 120 -7.78 -6.39 0.25
N TYR A 121 -6.69 -7.13 0.32
CA TYR A 121 -6.38 -8.15 -0.68
C TYR A 121 -5.41 -9.16 -0.08
N ARG A 122 -5.63 -10.43 -0.40
CA ARG A 122 -4.71 -11.49 -0.04
C ARG A 122 -4.69 -12.50 -1.16
N LYS A 123 -3.49 -12.85 -1.57
CA LYS A 123 -3.32 -13.82 -2.64
C LYS A 123 -3.81 -15.18 -2.20
N ASN A 124 -4.56 -15.82 -3.07
CA ASN A 124 -4.96 -17.19 -2.88
C ASN A 124 -3.85 -18.10 -3.35
N SER A 125 -3.46 -19.02 -2.53
CA SER A 125 -2.41 -19.96 -2.91
C SER A 125 -2.95 -21.36 -3.03
#